data_6f0add12fd70d57ed95b164f5bd1c8aa
#
_entry.id   6f0add12fd70d57ed95b164f5bd1c8aa
#
_cell.length_a   1.000
_cell.length_b   1.000
_cell.length_c   1.000
_cell.angle_alpha   90.00
_cell.angle_beta   90.00
_cell.angle_gamma   90.00
#
_symmetry.space_group_name_H-M   'P 1'
#
loop_
_entity.id
_entity.type
_entity.pdbx_description
1 polymer ?
#
loop_
_entity_poly.entity_id
_entity_poly.type
_entity_poly.pdbx_seq_one_letter_code
_entity_poly.pdbx_strand_id
1 'polypeptide(L)'
;RHGQSGRWVSDVFPCQAREVDRMAFLMAMTTTTNVHGPASYKMNTGFMIPGFPCMGAWVSYGLGRIADDLPEFVVLPDPRGLPYNQKGNFSAGFLPARHQGTVVDLGRAVPIPDAFASPDYPFARGDADRATMALVQRLNRAHAAARPFDSRLEARIAAGELAARLQLSAPETFDLAGETAATLEAYGTERPETADFAKRCLVARRLVERGSRFVQVWSGPQGAVNNWDNHGSIPNELPPIARSVDQPIAALLVDLADRGLLADTLVVWTTEFGRTPFAQNNQGRDHNGGTFVTWLAGAGVKAGVAHGESDDLGYQTASDATTVHDLHATILWLLGIDHTRLTFRTSGIDRRLTDVHGHVVRAILA
;
A
#
# COMPACT_ATOMS: atom_id res chain seq x y z
N ARG A 1 -24.50 3.06 -14.30
CA ARG A 1 -23.35 2.96 -15.22
C ARG A 1 -22.66 4.30 -15.31
N HIS A 2 -21.35 4.29 -15.36
CA HIS A 2 -20.50 5.49 -15.30
C HIS A 2 -19.43 5.46 -16.40
N GLY A 3 -18.95 6.65 -16.77
CA GLY A 3 -17.93 6.84 -17.79
C GLY A 3 -18.35 6.40 -19.20
N GLN A 4 -17.42 6.53 -20.14
CA GLN A 4 -17.57 6.02 -21.52
C GLN A 4 -17.45 4.49 -21.55
N SER A 5 -16.70 3.91 -20.63
CA SER A 5 -16.57 2.46 -20.44
C SER A 5 -17.85 1.79 -19.95
N GLY A 6 -18.83 2.58 -19.46
CA GLY A 6 -20.14 2.09 -19.03
C GLY A 6 -20.07 1.17 -17.79
N ARG A 7 -19.08 1.34 -16.91
CA ARG A 7 -18.89 0.49 -15.74
C ARG A 7 -19.99 0.67 -14.70
N TRP A 8 -20.40 -0.43 -14.09
CA TRP A 8 -21.26 -0.40 -12.92
C TRP A 8 -20.38 -0.13 -11.66
N VAL A 9 -20.75 0.89 -10.91
CA VAL A 9 -20.18 1.21 -9.60
C VAL A 9 -21.34 1.42 -8.64
N SER A 10 -21.17 0.96 -7.39
CA SER A 10 -22.15 1.22 -6.34
C SER A 10 -22.24 2.72 -6.04
N ASP A 11 -23.44 3.16 -5.68
CA ASP A 11 -23.73 4.54 -5.28
C ASP A 11 -23.05 4.99 -3.98
N VAL A 12 -22.41 4.07 -3.25
CA VAL A 12 -21.55 4.39 -2.09
C VAL A 12 -20.20 4.99 -2.50
N PHE A 13 -19.83 4.90 -3.81
CA PHE A 13 -18.57 5.42 -4.37
C PHE A 13 -18.81 6.42 -5.54
N PRO A 14 -19.57 7.52 -5.33
CA PRO A 14 -19.93 8.44 -6.41
C PRO A 14 -18.74 9.23 -6.99
N CYS A 15 -17.67 9.46 -6.22
CA CYS A 15 -16.47 10.16 -6.70
C CYS A 15 -15.60 9.24 -7.54
N GLN A 16 -15.28 8.03 -7.06
CA GLN A 16 -14.53 7.05 -7.83
C GLN A 16 -15.27 6.63 -9.11
N ALA A 17 -16.61 6.61 -9.09
CA ALA A 17 -17.43 6.32 -10.26
C ALA A 17 -17.20 7.28 -11.45
N ARG A 18 -16.71 8.48 -11.21
CA ARG A 18 -16.35 9.46 -12.27
C ARG A 18 -15.01 9.12 -12.94
N GLU A 19 -14.17 8.37 -12.26
CA GLU A 19 -12.81 8.03 -12.70
C GLU A 19 -12.68 6.62 -13.31
N VAL A 20 -13.80 5.91 -13.53
CA VAL A 20 -13.81 4.52 -14.03
C VAL A 20 -13.10 4.35 -15.38
N ASP A 21 -13.09 5.39 -16.20
CA ASP A 21 -12.43 5.38 -17.52
C ASP A 21 -10.89 5.44 -17.39
N ARG A 22 -10.34 5.70 -16.21
CA ARG A 22 -8.90 5.63 -15.89
C ARG A 22 -8.50 4.27 -15.33
N MET A 23 -9.47 3.41 -14.96
CA MET A 23 -9.26 2.17 -14.23
C MET A 23 -9.35 0.94 -15.13
N ALA A 24 -8.57 -0.07 -14.83
CA ALA A 24 -8.80 -1.46 -15.27
C ALA A 24 -9.29 -2.28 -14.10
N PHE A 25 -10.33 -3.06 -14.30
CA PHE A 25 -10.99 -3.84 -13.26
C PHE A 25 -10.67 -5.33 -13.44
N LEU A 26 -10.17 -5.97 -12.39
CA LEU A 26 -10.11 -7.42 -12.22
C LEU A 26 -11.37 -7.83 -11.47
N MET A 27 -12.38 -8.29 -12.21
CA MET A 27 -13.72 -8.55 -11.68
C MET A 27 -13.86 -9.92 -11.01
N ALA A 28 -12.89 -10.79 -11.23
CA ALA A 28 -12.90 -12.18 -10.79
C ALA A 28 -11.62 -12.53 -10.01
N MET A 29 -11.23 -11.66 -9.09
CA MET A 29 -10.17 -11.99 -8.13
C MET A 29 -10.61 -13.14 -7.23
N THR A 30 -9.67 -14.03 -6.90
CA THR A 30 -9.94 -15.17 -6.00
C THR A 30 -8.86 -15.32 -4.93
N THR A 31 -9.28 -15.80 -3.77
CA THR A 31 -8.39 -16.26 -2.70
C THR A 31 -8.85 -17.60 -2.13
N THR A 32 -7.94 -18.29 -1.45
CA THR A 32 -8.19 -19.66 -0.95
C THR A 32 -8.62 -19.69 0.51
N THR A 33 -8.92 -18.54 1.10
CA THR A 33 -9.32 -18.42 2.51
C THR A 33 -10.30 -17.29 2.73
N ASN A 34 -11.23 -17.48 3.65
CA ASN A 34 -12.22 -16.49 4.11
C ASN A 34 -11.89 -15.96 5.50
N VAL A 35 -10.64 -16.05 5.95
CA VAL A 35 -10.20 -15.58 7.27
C VAL A 35 -9.24 -14.41 7.09
N HIS A 36 -9.52 -13.24 7.68
CA HIS A 36 -8.77 -11.99 7.50
C HIS A 36 -7.25 -12.15 7.65
N GLY A 37 -6.78 -12.78 8.72
CA GLY A 37 -5.34 -12.93 8.96
C GLY A 37 -4.62 -13.64 7.81
N PRO A 38 -4.94 -14.89 7.49
CA PRO A 38 -4.35 -15.60 6.35
C PRO A 38 -4.57 -14.91 5.01
N ALA A 39 -5.75 -14.35 4.75
CA ALA A 39 -6.06 -13.66 3.50
C ALA A 39 -5.24 -12.37 3.34
N SER A 40 -5.12 -11.59 4.40
CA SER A 40 -4.31 -10.37 4.43
C SER A 40 -2.82 -10.69 4.20
N TYR A 41 -2.28 -11.73 4.84
CA TYR A 41 -0.93 -12.20 4.51
C TYR A 41 -0.82 -12.60 3.04
N LYS A 42 -1.75 -13.39 2.52
CA LYS A 42 -1.71 -13.83 1.12
C LYS A 42 -1.74 -12.66 0.16
N MET A 43 -2.60 -11.66 0.39
CA MET A 43 -2.67 -10.45 -0.45
C MET A 43 -1.37 -9.65 -0.42
N ASN A 44 -0.69 -9.58 0.70
CA ASN A 44 0.54 -8.80 0.81
C ASN A 44 1.82 -9.57 0.47
N THR A 45 1.86 -10.89 0.70
CA THR A 45 3.10 -11.69 0.63
C THR A 45 3.03 -12.87 -0.36
N GLY A 46 1.85 -13.20 -0.88
CA GLY A 46 1.61 -14.42 -1.67
C GLY A 46 1.40 -15.68 -0.81
N PHE A 47 1.57 -15.62 0.51
CA PHE A 47 1.50 -16.77 1.42
C PHE A 47 0.54 -16.48 2.58
N MET A 48 -0.14 -17.52 3.10
CA MET A 48 -1.12 -17.38 4.20
C MET A 48 -0.50 -17.38 5.59
N ILE A 49 0.81 -17.46 5.70
CA ILE A 49 1.56 -17.60 6.96
C ILE A 49 2.62 -16.51 7.10
N PRO A 50 3.05 -16.18 8.33
CA PRO A 50 4.08 -15.17 8.56
C PRO A 50 5.47 -15.64 8.06
N GLY A 51 6.41 -14.69 7.94
CA GLY A 51 7.81 -14.94 7.62
C GLY A 51 8.18 -14.71 6.16
N PHE A 52 7.21 -14.45 5.29
CA PHE A 52 7.45 -14.12 3.88
C PHE A 52 7.49 -12.61 3.66
N PRO A 53 8.35 -12.14 2.73
CA PRO A 53 8.41 -10.71 2.39
C PRO A 53 7.14 -10.25 1.69
N CYS A 54 6.68 -9.06 2.02
CA CYS A 54 5.56 -8.44 1.33
C CYS A 54 5.95 -7.86 -0.04
N MET A 55 4.95 -7.53 -0.87
CA MET A 55 5.13 -6.91 -2.20
C MET A 55 6.06 -5.71 -2.14
N GLY A 56 5.83 -4.76 -1.20
CA GLY A 56 6.68 -3.57 -1.08
C GLY A 56 8.14 -3.89 -0.76
N ALA A 57 8.40 -4.93 0.04
CA ALA A 57 9.75 -5.41 0.33
C ALA A 57 10.42 -6.01 -0.92
N TRP A 58 9.69 -6.77 -1.75
CA TRP A 58 10.20 -7.29 -3.01
C TRP A 58 10.47 -6.20 -4.04
N VAL A 59 9.61 -5.18 -4.12
CA VAL A 59 9.81 -4.02 -4.99
C VAL A 59 11.05 -3.24 -4.56
N SER A 60 11.20 -2.96 -3.27
CA SER A 60 12.41 -2.35 -2.71
C SER A 60 13.67 -3.18 -3.01
N TYR A 61 13.61 -4.50 -2.84
CA TYR A 61 14.73 -5.40 -3.12
C TYR A 61 15.10 -5.42 -4.62
N GLY A 62 14.11 -5.44 -5.51
CA GLY A 62 14.32 -5.54 -6.95
C GLY A 62 14.75 -4.25 -7.63
N LEU A 63 14.21 -3.11 -7.20
CA LEU A 63 14.41 -1.81 -7.85
C LEU A 63 15.33 -0.85 -7.08
N GLY A 64 15.51 -1.05 -5.78
CA GLY A 64 16.30 -0.13 -4.96
C GLY A 64 15.71 1.27 -4.88
N ARG A 65 16.56 2.25 -4.58
CA ARG A 65 16.18 3.65 -4.34
C ARG A 65 16.09 4.47 -5.62
N ILE A 66 15.20 5.49 -5.58
CA ILE A 66 15.26 6.65 -6.49
C ILE A 66 15.81 7.86 -5.70
N ALA A 67 15.28 8.12 -4.51
CA ALA A 67 15.69 9.21 -3.65
C ALA A 67 16.57 8.70 -2.50
N ASP A 68 17.59 9.48 -2.14
CA ASP A 68 18.51 9.12 -1.04
C ASP A 68 17.96 9.47 0.35
N ASP A 69 17.00 10.39 0.41
CA ASP A 69 16.48 11.00 1.62
C ASP A 69 15.08 10.50 2.02
N LEU A 70 14.47 9.61 1.23
CA LEU A 70 13.18 9.00 1.53
C LEU A 70 13.27 7.46 1.59
N PRO A 71 12.39 6.82 2.40
CA PRO A 71 12.24 5.38 2.37
C PRO A 71 11.73 4.89 1.01
N GLU A 72 12.27 3.77 0.55
CA GLU A 72 11.82 3.11 -0.68
C GLU A 72 10.38 2.59 -0.55
N PHE A 73 10.06 2.09 0.65
CA PHE A 73 8.77 1.53 0.99
C PHE A 73 8.19 2.20 2.24
N VAL A 74 7.09 2.92 2.07
CA VAL A 74 6.37 3.65 3.12
C VAL A 74 5.00 3.01 3.36
N VAL A 75 4.61 2.92 4.64
CA VAL A 75 3.30 2.45 5.08
C VAL A 75 2.60 3.55 5.85
N LEU A 76 1.43 3.94 5.38
CA LEU A 76 0.53 4.90 6.00
C LEU A 76 -0.65 4.14 6.62
N PRO A 77 -0.58 3.76 7.90
CA PRO A 77 -1.61 2.97 8.55
C PRO A 77 -2.88 3.80 8.81
N ASP A 78 -3.97 3.12 9.11
CA ASP A 78 -5.15 3.77 9.69
C ASP A 78 -4.78 4.27 11.11
N PRO A 79 -5.08 5.53 11.47
CA PRO A 79 -4.71 6.07 12.79
C PRO A 79 -5.46 5.40 13.93
N ARG A 80 -6.59 4.73 13.65
CA ARG A 80 -7.35 3.96 14.63
C ARG A 80 -6.66 2.65 15.03
N GLY A 81 -5.72 2.16 14.21
CA GLY A 81 -4.94 0.95 14.51
C GLY A 81 -4.36 0.26 13.28
N LEU A 82 -3.57 -0.76 13.52
CA LEU A 82 -2.96 -1.58 12.48
C LEU A 82 -3.95 -2.64 11.96
N PRO A 83 -3.79 -3.10 10.70
CA PRO A 83 -4.61 -4.16 10.12
C PRO A 83 -4.38 -5.52 10.82
N TYR A 84 -5.18 -6.52 10.47
CA TYR A 84 -4.91 -7.92 10.86
C TYR A 84 -3.46 -8.28 10.54
N ASN A 85 -2.81 -9.06 11.40
CA ASN A 85 -1.38 -9.39 11.36
C ASN A 85 -0.42 -8.21 11.59
N GLN A 86 -0.94 -7.01 11.82
CA GLN A 86 -0.16 -5.83 12.16
C GLN A 86 1.04 -5.61 11.20
N LYS A 87 2.25 -5.46 11.74
CA LYS A 87 3.47 -5.24 10.97
C LYS A 87 3.89 -6.41 10.08
N GLY A 88 3.28 -7.59 10.23
CA GLY A 88 3.55 -8.74 9.38
C GLY A 88 3.20 -8.50 7.91
N ASN A 89 2.17 -7.68 7.63
CA ASN A 89 1.75 -7.37 6.25
C ASN A 89 2.75 -6.52 5.46
N PHE A 90 3.67 -5.84 6.12
CA PHE A 90 4.69 -5.01 5.50
C PHE A 90 6.11 -5.38 5.96
N SER A 91 6.27 -6.66 6.31
CA SER A 91 7.53 -7.25 6.74
C SER A 91 8.46 -7.54 5.56
N ALA A 92 9.77 -7.36 5.79
CA ALA A 92 10.80 -7.87 4.89
C ALA A 92 10.93 -9.40 4.91
N GLY A 93 10.31 -10.09 5.88
CA GLY A 93 10.38 -11.54 6.01
C GLY A 93 11.83 -12.06 6.04
N PHE A 94 12.18 -12.91 5.08
CA PHE A 94 13.54 -13.44 4.93
C PHE A 94 14.47 -12.54 4.08
N LEU A 95 13.96 -11.49 3.43
CA LEU A 95 14.81 -10.48 2.77
C LEU A 95 15.57 -9.66 3.81
N PRO A 96 16.68 -9.01 3.43
CA PRO A 96 17.38 -8.10 4.34
C PRO A 96 16.44 -7.06 4.91
N ALA A 97 16.52 -6.83 6.22
CA ALA A 97 15.54 -6.01 6.96
C ALA A 97 15.52 -4.53 6.54
N ARG A 98 16.50 -4.05 5.76
CA ARG A 98 16.47 -2.70 5.14
C ARG A 98 15.29 -2.52 4.16
N HIS A 99 14.71 -3.61 3.65
CA HIS A 99 13.54 -3.59 2.77
C HIS A 99 12.21 -3.63 3.54
N GLN A 100 12.26 -3.56 4.87
CA GLN A 100 11.10 -3.45 5.75
C GLN A 100 10.33 -2.15 5.47
N GLY A 101 9.00 -2.22 5.43
CA GLY A 101 8.17 -1.03 5.30
C GLY A 101 8.35 -0.05 6.46
N THR A 102 8.62 1.21 6.15
CA THR A 102 8.71 2.30 7.11
C THR A 102 7.32 2.80 7.43
N VAL A 103 6.89 2.63 8.66
CA VAL A 103 5.58 3.09 9.13
C VAL A 103 5.63 4.57 9.43
N VAL A 104 4.75 5.34 8.79
CA VAL A 104 4.56 6.78 9.01
C VAL A 104 3.14 7.01 9.52
N ASP A 105 3.01 7.32 10.79
CA ASP A 105 1.72 7.57 11.46
C ASP A 105 1.45 9.07 11.52
N LEU A 106 0.63 9.57 10.60
CA LEU A 106 0.30 11.00 10.50
C LEU A 106 -0.60 11.50 11.64
N GLY A 107 -1.16 10.61 12.45
CA GLY A 107 -1.93 10.97 13.66
C GLY A 107 -1.05 11.35 14.85
N ARG A 108 0.26 11.13 14.75
CA ARG A 108 1.21 11.48 15.82
C ARG A 108 1.88 12.81 15.59
N ALA A 109 2.22 13.50 16.67
CA ALA A 109 3.01 14.73 16.61
C ALA A 109 4.38 14.52 15.93
N VAL A 110 4.94 13.30 16.05
CA VAL A 110 6.13 12.84 15.34
C VAL A 110 5.71 11.65 14.47
N PRO A 111 5.47 11.85 13.16
CA PRO A 111 4.94 10.82 12.27
C PRO A 111 5.81 9.56 12.15
N ILE A 112 7.12 9.71 12.29
CA ILE A 112 8.07 8.59 12.31
C ILE A 112 8.74 8.61 13.69
N PRO A 113 8.49 7.60 14.54
CA PRO A 113 9.14 7.51 15.85
C PRO A 113 10.67 7.58 15.71
N ASP A 114 11.31 8.32 16.60
CA ASP A 114 12.77 8.49 16.65
C ASP A 114 13.42 9.13 15.41
N ALA A 115 12.62 9.62 14.44
CA ALA A 115 13.15 10.32 13.27
C ALA A 115 13.68 11.72 13.59
N PHE A 116 13.24 12.34 14.70
CA PHE A 116 13.61 13.68 15.09
C PHE A 116 14.24 13.67 16.47
N ALA A 117 15.36 14.40 16.60
CA ALA A 117 15.93 14.68 17.91
C ALA A 117 14.95 15.53 18.73
N SER A 118 14.86 15.26 20.03
CA SER A 118 14.07 16.10 20.94
C SER A 118 14.48 17.56 20.79
N PRO A 119 13.51 18.51 20.73
CA PRO A 119 13.80 19.94 20.75
C PRO A 119 14.66 20.38 21.94
N ASP A 120 14.61 19.60 23.03
CA ASP A 120 15.35 19.83 24.26
C ASP A 120 16.82 19.38 24.17
N TYR A 121 17.26 18.80 23.05
CA TYR A 121 18.64 18.34 22.85
C TYR A 121 19.43 19.39 22.05
N PRO A 122 20.15 20.28 22.73
CA PRO A 122 20.85 21.41 22.09
C PRO A 122 22.00 20.98 21.18
N PHE A 123 22.49 19.74 21.34
CA PHE A 123 23.63 19.18 20.59
C PHE A 123 23.22 18.52 19.27
N ALA A 124 21.93 18.37 19.01
CA ALA A 124 21.40 17.75 17.78
C ALA A 124 21.14 18.78 16.69
N ARG A 125 21.98 19.81 16.56
CA ARG A 125 21.81 20.87 15.55
C ARG A 125 23.13 21.28 14.93
N GLY A 126 23.11 21.59 13.61
CA GLY A 126 24.21 22.19 12.89
C GLY A 126 25.46 21.30 12.78
N ASP A 127 26.65 21.89 12.98
CA ASP A 127 27.94 21.19 12.80
C ASP A 127 28.17 20.09 13.82
N ALA A 128 27.71 20.30 15.06
CA ALA A 128 27.83 19.30 16.13
C ALA A 128 27.03 18.03 15.81
N ASP A 129 25.86 18.19 15.24
CA ASP A 129 25.04 17.05 14.80
C ASP A 129 25.69 16.30 13.64
N ARG A 130 26.19 17.01 12.62
CA ARG A 130 26.96 16.40 11.53
C ARG A 130 28.18 15.62 12.01
N ALA A 131 28.95 16.17 12.94
CA ALA A 131 30.12 15.53 13.53
C ALA A 131 29.74 14.27 14.33
N THR A 132 28.63 14.35 15.10
CA THR A 132 28.07 13.23 15.87
C THR A 132 27.62 12.12 14.94
N MET A 133 26.87 12.44 13.88
CA MET A 133 26.40 11.45 12.90
C MET A 133 27.58 10.78 12.16
N ALA A 134 28.61 11.54 11.78
CA ALA A 134 29.82 10.98 11.17
C ALA A 134 30.56 10.02 12.10
N LEU A 135 30.63 10.34 13.40
CA LEU A 135 31.20 9.45 14.40
C LEU A 135 30.37 8.18 14.58
N VAL A 136 29.04 8.30 14.71
CA VAL A 136 28.12 7.17 14.82
C VAL A 136 28.23 6.24 13.60
N GLN A 137 28.28 6.80 12.39
CA GLN A 137 28.45 6.02 11.17
C GLN A 137 29.79 5.27 11.13
N ARG A 138 30.87 5.89 11.60
CA ARG A 138 32.19 5.24 11.71
C ARG A 138 32.15 4.07 12.69
N LEU A 139 31.55 4.26 13.87
CA LEU A 139 31.40 3.21 14.88
C LEU A 139 30.49 2.07 14.37
N ASN A 140 29.39 2.41 13.71
CA ASN A 140 28.47 1.45 13.12
C ASN A 140 29.15 0.60 12.03
N ARG A 141 29.95 1.21 11.16
CA ARG A 141 30.73 0.47 10.13
C ARG A 141 31.73 -0.48 10.75
N ALA A 142 32.46 -0.05 11.79
CA ALA A 142 33.38 -0.92 12.50
C ALA A 142 32.65 -2.08 13.19
N HIS A 143 31.49 -1.81 13.78
CA HIS A 143 30.67 -2.83 14.43
C HIS A 143 30.09 -3.84 13.43
N ALA A 144 29.61 -3.38 12.28
CA ALA A 144 29.10 -4.24 11.19
C ALA A 144 30.21 -5.09 10.56
N ALA A 145 31.41 -4.52 10.36
CA ALA A 145 32.55 -5.25 9.81
C ALA A 145 32.97 -6.44 10.70
N ALA A 146 32.78 -6.33 12.02
CA ALA A 146 33.00 -7.41 12.95
C ALA A 146 31.90 -8.49 12.96
N ARG A 147 30.75 -8.25 12.24
CA ARG A 147 29.56 -9.10 12.20
C ARG A 147 28.98 -9.18 10.79
N PRO A 148 29.71 -9.71 9.79
CA PRO A 148 29.41 -9.57 8.37
C PRO A 148 28.15 -10.28 7.90
N PHE A 149 27.47 -11.06 8.76
CA PHE A 149 26.24 -11.79 8.40
C PHE A 149 25.03 -11.40 9.25
N ASP A 150 25.13 -10.32 10.05
CA ASP A 150 24.01 -9.84 10.85
C ASP A 150 23.19 -8.80 10.08
N SER A 151 22.23 -9.28 9.28
CA SER A 151 21.32 -8.43 8.51
C SER A 151 20.42 -7.54 9.38
N ARG A 152 20.18 -7.90 10.65
CA ARG A 152 19.41 -7.08 11.60
C ARG A 152 20.21 -5.87 12.05
N LEU A 153 21.52 -6.06 12.25
CA LEU A 153 22.42 -4.96 12.57
C LEU A 153 22.53 -3.98 11.39
N GLU A 154 22.73 -4.47 10.18
CA GLU A 154 22.76 -3.65 8.96
C GLU A 154 21.47 -2.85 8.79
N ALA A 155 20.30 -3.47 9.00
CA ALA A 155 19.01 -2.81 8.93
C ALA A 155 18.84 -1.72 10.00
N ARG A 156 19.32 -1.95 11.22
CA ARG A 156 19.26 -0.95 12.29
C ARG A 156 20.15 0.25 11.98
N ILE A 157 21.32 0.02 11.42
CA ILE A 157 22.22 1.07 10.95
C ILE A 157 21.54 1.87 9.83
N ALA A 158 21.02 1.19 8.82
CA ALA A 158 20.33 1.82 7.71
C ALA A 158 19.09 2.62 8.14
N ALA A 159 18.32 2.11 9.11
CA ALA A 159 17.17 2.81 9.69
C ALA A 159 17.60 4.09 10.43
N GLY A 160 18.69 4.06 11.19
CA GLY A 160 19.25 5.24 11.84
C GLY A 160 19.75 6.28 10.84
N GLU A 161 20.44 5.86 9.79
CA GLU A 161 20.91 6.74 8.72
C GLU A 161 19.75 7.35 7.92
N LEU A 162 18.70 6.56 7.66
CA LEU A 162 17.48 7.03 7.02
C LEU A 162 16.75 8.05 7.91
N ALA A 163 16.62 7.77 9.21
CA ALA A 163 16.03 8.71 10.18
C ALA A 163 16.76 10.06 10.17
N ALA A 164 18.10 10.05 10.16
CA ALA A 164 18.89 11.27 10.08
C ALA A 164 18.67 12.05 8.76
N ARG A 165 18.53 11.37 7.64
CA ARG A 165 18.21 12.02 6.34
C ARG A 165 16.79 12.55 6.31
N LEU A 166 15.83 11.78 6.83
CA LEU A 166 14.43 12.20 6.96
C LEU A 166 14.26 13.47 7.81
N GLN A 167 15.11 13.70 8.80
CA GLN A 167 15.08 14.95 9.58
C GLN A 167 15.24 16.20 8.70
N LEU A 168 15.92 16.07 7.57
CA LEU A 168 16.12 17.17 6.63
C LEU A 168 15.00 17.33 5.61
N SER A 169 14.40 16.24 5.15
CA SER A 169 13.40 16.23 4.06
C SER A 169 11.96 15.97 4.52
N ALA A 170 11.78 15.34 5.70
CA ALA A 170 10.46 14.97 6.18
C ALA A 170 9.53 16.16 6.47
N PRO A 171 9.98 17.30 7.05
CA PRO A 171 9.08 18.42 7.29
C PRO A 171 8.35 18.84 6.02
N GLU A 172 9.07 18.97 4.92
CA GLU A 172 8.48 19.36 3.64
C GLU A 172 7.57 18.28 3.02
N THR A 173 7.83 16.99 3.26
CA THR A 173 7.03 15.91 2.69
C THR A 173 5.69 15.75 3.41
N PHE A 174 5.69 15.89 4.73
CA PHE A 174 4.52 15.65 5.58
C PHE A 174 3.75 16.94 5.94
N ASP A 175 4.36 18.12 5.79
CA ASP A 175 3.69 19.40 5.97
C ASP A 175 2.84 19.73 4.74
N LEU A 176 1.53 19.75 4.92
CA LEU A 176 0.56 20.07 3.90
C LEU A 176 0.28 21.57 3.75
N ALA A 177 0.90 22.44 4.56
CA ALA A 177 0.69 23.88 4.50
C ALA A 177 1.13 24.51 3.15
N GLY A 178 2.02 23.83 2.42
CA GLY A 178 2.44 24.22 1.08
C GLY A 178 1.46 23.85 -0.05
N GLU A 179 0.41 23.09 0.23
CA GLU A 179 -0.58 22.73 -0.78
C GLU A 179 -1.58 23.86 -1.03
N THR A 180 -2.10 23.93 -2.26
CA THR A 180 -3.11 24.95 -2.59
C THR A 180 -4.44 24.64 -1.92
N ALA A 181 -5.25 25.68 -1.63
CA ALA A 181 -6.59 25.50 -1.10
C ALA A 181 -7.46 24.60 -2.00
N ALA A 182 -7.30 24.73 -3.33
CA ALA A 182 -8.01 23.88 -4.29
C ALA A 182 -7.61 22.40 -4.18
N THR A 183 -6.33 22.11 -3.98
CA THR A 183 -5.85 20.73 -3.75
C THR A 183 -6.42 20.18 -2.44
N LEU A 184 -6.33 20.93 -1.35
CA LEU A 184 -6.85 20.50 -0.04
C LEU A 184 -8.35 20.23 -0.10
N GLU A 185 -9.13 21.09 -0.78
CA GLU A 185 -10.57 20.90 -0.98
C GLU A 185 -10.88 19.67 -1.86
N ALA A 186 -10.15 19.49 -2.96
CA ALA A 186 -10.32 18.33 -3.86
C ALA A 186 -10.17 17.01 -3.12
N TYR A 187 -9.16 16.88 -2.25
CA TYR A 187 -8.97 15.70 -1.40
C TYR A 187 -9.99 15.63 -0.24
N GLY A 188 -10.56 16.75 0.18
CA GLY A 188 -11.47 16.82 1.33
C GLY A 188 -10.76 16.79 2.68
N THR A 189 -9.59 17.43 2.78
CA THR A 189 -8.75 17.44 4.00
C THR A 189 -9.38 18.16 5.19
N GLU A 190 -10.34 19.05 4.93
CA GLU A 190 -11.04 19.84 5.96
C GLU A 190 -12.42 19.25 6.34
N ARG A 191 -12.86 18.18 5.68
CA ARG A 191 -14.12 17.50 5.97
C ARG A 191 -13.91 16.42 7.02
N PRO A 192 -14.64 16.45 8.14
CA PRO A 192 -14.42 15.49 9.25
C PRO A 192 -14.44 14.02 8.81
N GLU A 193 -15.31 13.66 7.86
CA GLU A 193 -15.49 12.31 7.39
C GLU A 193 -14.35 11.80 6.48
N THR A 194 -13.63 12.70 5.78
CA THR A 194 -12.58 12.33 4.83
C THR A 194 -11.17 12.75 5.27
N ALA A 195 -11.08 13.75 6.17
CA ALA A 195 -9.86 14.48 6.51
C ALA A 195 -8.64 13.57 6.76
N ASP A 196 -8.83 12.50 7.51
CA ASP A 196 -7.76 11.60 7.87
C ASP A 196 -7.24 10.79 6.65
N PHE A 197 -8.14 10.15 5.90
CA PHE A 197 -7.76 9.38 4.72
C PHE A 197 -7.26 10.29 3.60
N ALA A 198 -7.83 11.50 3.46
CA ALA A 198 -7.41 12.52 2.53
C ALA A 198 -5.95 12.97 2.75
N LYS A 199 -5.57 13.22 4.00
CA LYS A 199 -4.18 13.56 4.36
C LYS A 199 -3.22 12.44 3.99
N ARG A 200 -3.60 11.19 4.23
CA ARG A 200 -2.77 10.01 3.86
C ARG A 200 -2.63 9.87 2.34
N CYS A 201 -3.70 10.04 1.57
CA CYS A 201 -3.64 10.02 0.11
C CYS A 201 -2.76 11.16 -0.45
N LEU A 202 -2.89 12.37 0.10
CA LEU A 202 -2.11 13.51 -0.30
C LEU A 202 -0.62 13.34 0.04
N VAL A 203 -0.30 12.81 1.22
CA VAL A 203 1.07 12.45 1.58
C VAL A 203 1.61 11.31 0.69
N ALA A 204 0.78 10.33 0.33
CA ALA A 204 1.19 9.26 -0.60
C ALA A 204 1.59 9.83 -1.96
N ARG A 205 0.82 10.80 -2.52
CA ARG A 205 1.18 11.50 -3.76
C ARG A 205 2.54 12.21 -3.62
N ARG A 206 2.75 12.95 -2.52
CA ARG A 206 4.01 13.68 -2.27
C ARG A 206 5.21 12.75 -2.11
N LEU A 207 5.03 11.60 -1.48
CA LEU A 207 6.07 10.58 -1.35
C LEU A 207 6.47 10.02 -2.71
N VAL A 208 5.50 9.68 -3.56
CA VAL A 208 5.75 9.20 -4.92
C VAL A 208 6.42 10.27 -5.77
N GLU A 209 5.93 11.51 -5.76
CA GLU A 209 6.50 12.66 -6.46
C GLU A 209 7.97 12.90 -6.09
N ARG A 210 8.36 12.58 -4.85
CA ARG A 210 9.72 12.72 -4.33
C ARG A 210 10.57 11.45 -4.42
N GLY A 211 10.05 10.37 -5.00
CA GLY A 211 10.80 9.17 -5.34
C GLY A 211 10.69 7.99 -4.38
N SER A 212 9.70 7.95 -3.47
CA SER A 212 9.36 6.69 -2.80
C SER A 212 8.82 5.68 -3.81
N ARG A 213 9.35 4.46 -3.80
CA ARG A 213 9.02 3.42 -4.79
C ARG A 213 7.66 2.77 -4.55
N PHE A 214 7.30 2.58 -3.29
CA PHE A 214 6.11 1.85 -2.91
C PHE A 214 5.49 2.51 -1.69
N VAL A 215 4.25 2.97 -1.82
CA VAL A 215 3.49 3.57 -0.73
C VAL A 215 2.23 2.76 -0.51
N GLN A 216 2.04 2.27 0.71
CA GLN A 216 0.89 1.48 1.10
C GLN A 216 0.00 2.30 2.04
N VAL A 217 -1.23 2.58 1.62
CA VAL A 217 -2.22 3.31 2.41
C VAL A 217 -3.28 2.33 2.89
N TRP A 218 -3.46 2.23 4.19
CA TRP A 218 -4.43 1.31 4.81
C TRP A 218 -5.71 2.05 5.21
N SER A 219 -6.84 1.43 4.93
CA SER A 219 -8.15 1.86 5.43
C SER A 219 -8.78 0.75 6.26
N GLY A 220 -9.01 1.04 7.53
CA GLY A 220 -9.55 0.10 8.51
C GLY A 220 -8.48 -0.61 9.35
N PRO A 221 -8.61 -0.56 10.69
CA PRO A 221 -7.83 -1.39 11.62
C PRO A 221 -8.37 -2.82 11.65
N GLN A 222 -7.71 -3.71 12.40
CA GLN A 222 -8.29 -5.03 12.66
C GLN A 222 -9.57 -4.92 13.51
N GLY A 223 -10.52 -5.83 13.31
CA GLY A 223 -11.80 -5.92 14.02
C GLY A 223 -12.99 -5.36 13.24
N ALA A 224 -14.18 -5.62 13.72
CA ALA A 224 -15.44 -5.37 13.01
C ALA A 224 -16.07 -4.00 13.31
N VAL A 225 -15.60 -3.26 14.32
CA VAL A 225 -16.22 -1.99 14.73
C VAL A 225 -15.72 -0.84 13.88
N ASN A 226 -16.66 -0.12 13.22
CA ASN A 226 -16.34 1.00 12.33
C ASN A 226 -15.28 0.66 11.27
N ASN A 227 -15.42 -0.51 10.66
CA ASN A 227 -14.48 -1.08 9.72
C ASN A 227 -15.23 -1.74 8.55
N TRP A 228 -14.50 -2.21 7.54
CA TRP A 228 -15.04 -2.89 6.35
C TRP A 228 -15.62 -4.28 6.64
N ASP A 229 -15.43 -4.80 7.85
CA ASP A 229 -15.89 -6.11 8.29
C ASP A 229 -17.37 -6.08 8.76
N ASN A 230 -18.28 -5.83 7.83
CA ASN A 230 -19.69 -5.53 8.08
C ASN A 230 -20.56 -6.80 8.18
N HIS A 231 -20.55 -7.46 9.33
CA HIS A 231 -21.34 -8.65 9.61
C HIS A 231 -22.76 -8.38 10.13
N GLY A 232 -23.05 -7.14 10.54
CA GLY A 232 -24.31 -6.77 11.18
C GLY A 232 -25.31 -6.08 10.26
N SER A 233 -24.93 -4.93 9.71
CA SER A 233 -25.82 -4.08 8.92
C SER A 233 -25.08 -3.29 7.85
N ILE A 234 -24.99 -3.83 6.64
CA ILE A 234 -24.41 -3.14 5.49
C ILE A 234 -25.03 -1.75 5.27
N PRO A 235 -26.36 -1.55 5.31
CA PRO A 235 -26.95 -0.24 5.06
C PRO A 235 -26.49 0.87 6.02
N ASN A 236 -26.14 0.49 7.26
CA ASN A 236 -25.73 1.45 8.28
C ASN A 236 -24.20 1.56 8.41
N GLU A 237 -23.47 0.47 8.21
CA GLU A 237 -22.04 0.38 8.49
C GLU A 237 -21.19 0.77 7.28
N LEU A 238 -21.56 0.36 6.06
CA LEU A 238 -20.78 0.58 4.85
C LEU A 238 -20.76 2.04 4.37
N PRO A 239 -21.86 2.80 4.30
CA PRO A 239 -21.85 4.13 3.71
C PRO A 239 -20.93 5.14 4.43
N PRO A 240 -20.82 5.19 5.77
CA PRO A 240 -19.86 6.09 6.42
C PRO A 240 -18.41 5.79 6.07
N ILE A 241 -18.05 4.49 6.01
CA ILE A 241 -16.69 4.04 5.71
C ILE A 241 -16.38 4.32 4.23
N ALA A 242 -17.30 4.01 3.32
CA ALA A 242 -17.14 4.28 1.90
C ALA A 242 -16.94 5.79 1.64
N ARG A 243 -17.74 6.66 2.25
CA ARG A 243 -17.57 8.12 2.14
C ARG A 243 -16.22 8.60 2.61
N SER A 244 -15.64 7.98 3.63
CA SER A 244 -14.34 8.41 4.17
C SER A 244 -13.19 8.24 3.18
N VAL A 245 -13.31 7.35 2.20
CA VAL A 245 -12.24 7.02 1.23
C VAL A 245 -12.55 7.43 -0.21
N ASP A 246 -13.83 7.60 -0.56
CA ASP A 246 -14.29 7.78 -1.95
C ASP A 246 -13.69 9.03 -2.61
N GLN A 247 -13.92 10.20 -2.02
CA GLN A 247 -13.40 11.46 -2.53
C GLN A 247 -11.87 11.50 -2.54
N PRO A 248 -11.15 11.13 -1.47
CA PRO A 248 -9.69 11.14 -1.46
C PRO A 248 -9.04 10.26 -2.52
N ILE A 249 -9.61 9.08 -2.81
CA ILE A 249 -9.10 8.17 -3.86
C ILE A 249 -9.32 8.78 -5.24
N ALA A 250 -10.50 9.32 -5.51
CA ALA A 250 -10.78 10.01 -6.78
C ALA A 250 -9.83 11.21 -6.98
N ALA A 251 -9.65 12.03 -5.94
CA ALA A 251 -8.73 13.17 -5.98
C ALA A 251 -7.28 12.75 -6.23
N LEU A 252 -6.82 11.65 -5.63
CA LEU A 252 -5.48 11.10 -5.86
C LEU A 252 -5.28 10.75 -7.35
N LEU A 253 -6.24 10.10 -7.99
CA LEU A 253 -6.15 9.73 -9.40
C LEU A 253 -6.11 10.96 -10.31
N VAL A 254 -6.93 11.97 -10.03
CA VAL A 254 -6.97 13.24 -10.79
C VAL A 254 -5.67 14.01 -10.59
N ASP A 255 -5.20 14.19 -9.35
CA ASP A 255 -3.99 14.95 -9.02
C ASP A 255 -2.73 14.31 -9.63
N LEU A 256 -2.62 12.96 -9.58
CA LEU A 256 -1.54 12.24 -10.26
C LEU A 256 -1.60 12.44 -11.78
N ALA A 257 -2.79 12.43 -12.38
CA ALA A 257 -2.95 12.64 -13.82
C ALA A 257 -2.61 14.09 -14.22
N ASP A 258 -3.11 15.08 -13.50
CA ASP A 258 -2.89 16.50 -13.80
C ASP A 258 -1.42 16.91 -13.63
N ARG A 259 -0.68 16.24 -12.76
CA ARG A 259 0.78 16.41 -12.58
C ARG A 259 1.61 15.58 -13.56
N GLY A 260 1.01 14.75 -14.41
CA GLY A 260 1.71 13.84 -15.30
C GLY A 260 2.36 12.63 -14.59
N LEU A 261 2.11 12.47 -13.29
CA LEU A 261 2.70 11.39 -12.48
C LEU A 261 2.00 10.04 -12.71
N LEU A 262 0.73 10.04 -13.14
CA LEU A 262 -0.04 8.81 -13.32
C LEU A 262 0.55 7.90 -14.41
N ALA A 263 1.25 8.47 -15.38
CA ALA A 263 1.91 7.70 -16.45
C ALA A 263 2.99 6.74 -15.93
N ASP A 264 3.67 7.14 -14.84
CA ASP A 264 4.77 6.38 -14.22
C ASP A 264 4.41 5.84 -12.83
N THR A 265 3.17 6.02 -12.39
CA THR A 265 2.69 5.58 -11.08
C THR A 265 1.56 4.57 -11.25
N LEU A 266 1.73 3.37 -10.70
CA LEU A 266 0.67 2.38 -10.61
C LEU A 266 -0.11 2.58 -9.32
N VAL A 267 -1.40 2.85 -9.44
CA VAL A 267 -2.35 2.87 -8.31
C VAL A 267 -3.11 1.55 -8.30
N VAL A 268 -3.09 0.86 -7.16
CA VAL A 268 -3.81 -0.41 -6.96
C VAL A 268 -4.74 -0.27 -5.76
N TRP A 269 -6.02 -0.54 -5.97
CA TRP A 269 -7.01 -0.67 -4.90
C TRP A 269 -7.44 -2.13 -4.79
N THR A 270 -7.35 -2.69 -3.59
CA THR A 270 -7.68 -4.09 -3.36
C THR A 270 -8.13 -4.35 -1.93
N THR A 271 -8.71 -5.52 -1.72
CA THR A 271 -9.03 -6.11 -0.42
C THR A 271 -8.55 -7.57 -0.41
N GLU A 272 -8.57 -8.22 0.74
CA GLU A 272 -8.07 -9.59 0.89
C GLU A 272 -9.07 -10.66 0.45
N PHE A 273 -10.37 -10.35 0.41
CA PHE A 273 -11.47 -11.14 -0.15
C PHE A 273 -12.73 -10.27 -0.33
N GLY A 274 -13.78 -10.81 -0.92
CA GLY A 274 -15.08 -10.18 -1.09
C GLY A 274 -16.07 -10.53 0.01
N ARG A 275 -17.34 -10.30 -0.29
CA ARG A 275 -18.47 -10.58 0.61
C ARG A 275 -19.50 -11.43 -0.11
N THR A 276 -20.21 -12.27 0.66
CA THR A 276 -21.30 -13.10 0.11
C THR A 276 -22.42 -12.22 -0.46
N PRO A 277 -23.09 -12.65 -1.55
CA PRO A 277 -24.24 -11.92 -2.10
C PRO A 277 -25.51 -12.08 -1.25
N PHE A 278 -25.53 -13.01 -0.32
CA PHE A 278 -26.62 -13.26 0.60
C PHE A 278 -26.31 -12.74 2.00
N ALA A 279 -27.36 -12.48 2.75
CA ALA A 279 -27.24 -11.91 4.10
C ALA A 279 -26.67 -12.91 5.09
N GLN A 280 -25.79 -12.40 5.95
CA GLN A 280 -25.41 -13.02 7.21
C GLN A 280 -26.09 -12.25 8.36
N ASN A 281 -26.54 -12.96 9.39
CA ASN A 281 -27.34 -12.41 10.46
C ASN A 281 -28.61 -11.73 9.89
N ASN A 282 -28.82 -10.43 10.13
CA ASN A 282 -29.96 -9.71 9.62
C ASN A 282 -29.67 -9.05 8.26
N GLN A 283 -28.68 -8.17 8.18
CA GLN A 283 -28.36 -7.39 6.98
C GLN A 283 -26.85 -7.31 6.71
N GLY A 284 -26.05 -8.08 7.42
CA GLY A 284 -24.61 -8.19 7.21
C GLY A 284 -24.26 -9.09 6.02
N ARG A 285 -22.98 -9.23 5.78
CA ARG A 285 -22.41 -10.13 4.75
C ARG A 285 -21.25 -10.91 5.33
N ASP A 286 -21.18 -12.20 5.00
CA ASP A 286 -20.03 -13.03 5.34
C ASP A 286 -18.88 -12.86 4.36
N HIS A 287 -17.73 -13.41 4.70
CA HIS A 287 -16.54 -13.40 3.88
C HIS A 287 -16.71 -14.29 2.66
N ASN A 288 -16.22 -13.85 1.51
CA ASN A 288 -16.23 -14.61 0.27
C ASN A 288 -14.93 -14.49 -0.49
N GLY A 289 -14.13 -15.53 -0.49
CA GLY A 289 -12.92 -15.64 -1.31
C GLY A 289 -13.15 -16.13 -2.74
N GLY A 290 -14.39 -16.53 -3.07
CA GLY A 290 -14.74 -17.11 -4.36
C GLY A 290 -14.73 -16.12 -5.51
N THR A 291 -15.04 -14.86 -5.24
CA THR A 291 -14.88 -13.74 -6.17
C THR A 291 -14.85 -12.40 -5.45
N PHE A 292 -14.01 -11.48 -5.92
CA PHE A 292 -13.97 -10.09 -5.47
C PHE A 292 -13.32 -9.20 -6.53
N VAL A 293 -13.32 -7.89 -6.31
CA VAL A 293 -12.84 -6.91 -7.28
C VAL A 293 -11.55 -6.25 -6.79
N THR A 294 -10.60 -6.12 -7.70
CA THR A 294 -9.44 -5.23 -7.58
C THR A 294 -9.44 -4.30 -8.79
N TRP A 295 -9.05 -3.04 -8.64
CA TRP A 295 -8.80 -2.19 -9.79
C TRP A 295 -7.39 -1.60 -9.76
N LEU A 296 -6.88 -1.32 -10.96
CA LEU A 296 -5.57 -0.72 -11.19
C LEU A 296 -5.74 0.51 -12.09
N ALA A 297 -4.86 1.52 -11.92
CA ALA A 297 -4.83 2.69 -12.79
C ALA A 297 -3.39 3.19 -12.97
N GLY A 298 -3.10 3.81 -14.10
CA GLY A 298 -1.77 4.38 -14.42
C GLY A 298 -0.76 3.38 -14.96
N ALA A 299 0.48 3.78 -15.03
CA ALA A 299 1.70 3.01 -15.35
C ALA A 299 1.52 1.79 -16.29
N GLY A 300 1.11 2.01 -17.55
CA GLY A 300 0.98 0.93 -18.55
C GLY A 300 -0.29 0.06 -18.38
N VAL A 301 -1.23 0.47 -17.52
CA VAL A 301 -2.55 -0.15 -17.41
C VAL A 301 -3.44 0.34 -18.53
N LYS A 302 -4.13 -0.57 -19.22
CA LYS A 302 -5.13 -0.23 -20.21
C LYS A 302 -6.40 0.28 -19.53
N ALA A 303 -6.68 1.55 -19.68
CA ALA A 303 -7.78 2.24 -19.02
C ALA A 303 -9.15 1.84 -19.55
N GLY A 304 -10.19 1.84 -18.71
CA GLY A 304 -11.59 1.60 -19.06
C GLY A 304 -11.97 0.14 -19.33
N VAL A 305 -11.06 -0.83 -19.09
CA VAL A 305 -11.30 -2.24 -19.36
C VAL A 305 -11.70 -3.03 -18.10
N ALA A 306 -12.28 -4.20 -18.31
CA ALA A 306 -12.47 -5.20 -17.25
C ALA A 306 -12.03 -6.57 -17.73
N HIS A 307 -11.55 -7.40 -16.79
CA HIS A 307 -11.09 -8.76 -17.01
C HIS A 307 -11.71 -9.69 -15.96
N GLY A 308 -12.20 -10.83 -16.42
CA GLY A 308 -12.86 -11.83 -15.62
C GLY A 308 -14.31 -11.48 -15.27
N GLU A 309 -15.09 -12.50 -14.94
CA GLU A 309 -16.50 -12.40 -14.60
C GLU A 309 -16.84 -13.28 -13.40
N SER A 310 -17.69 -12.78 -12.52
CA SER A 310 -18.36 -13.61 -11.51
C SER A 310 -19.53 -14.37 -12.12
N ASP A 311 -20.04 -15.36 -11.40
CA ASP A 311 -21.35 -15.95 -11.68
C ASP A 311 -22.48 -14.90 -11.53
N ASP A 312 -23.67 -15.25 -11.97
CA ASP A 312 -24.85 -14.37 -11.95
C ASP A 312 -25.22 -13.89 -10.53
N LEU A 313 -24.77 -14.60 -9.51
CA LEU A 313 -25.01 -14.25 -8.11
C LEU A 313 -23.88 -13.39 -7.49
N GLY A 314 -22.70 -13.29 -8.14
CA GLY A 314 -21.54 -12.66 -7.57
C GLY A 314 -20.91 -13.46 -6.42
N TYR A 315 -21.06 -14.80 -6.45
CA TYR A 315 -20.60 -15.68 -5.39
C TYR A 315 -19.30 -16.41 -5.75
N GLN A 316 -19.19 -16.86 -6.99
CA GLN A 316 -18.02 -17.56 -7.51
C GLN A 316 -17.52 -16.89 -8.80
N THR A 317 -16.29 -17.18 -9.15
CA THR A 317 -15.75 -16.82 -10.47
C THR A 317 -16.37 -17.70 -11.54
N ALA A 318 -16.86 -17.09 -12.63
CA ALA A 318 -17.38 -17.79 -13.81
C ALA A 318 -16.34 -17.91 -14.93
N SER A 319 -15.57 -16.84 -15.19
CA SER A 319 -14.52 -16.88 -16.22
C SER A 319 -13.31 -16.02 -15.83
N ASP A 320 -12.15 -16.35 -16.42
CA ASP A 320 -10.91 -15.58 -16.33
C ASP A 320 -10.53 -15.20 -14.91
N ALA A 321 -10.53 -16.19 -14.00
CA ALA A 321 -10.13 -16.02 -12.61
C ALA A 321 -8.73 -15.41 -12.51
N THR A 322 -8.59 -14.41 -11.66
CA THR A 322 -7.31 -13.80 -11.31
C THR A 322 -6.96 -14.14 -9.87
N THR A 323 -5.88 -14.90 -9.66
CA THR A 323 -5.39 -15.19 -8.32
C THR A 323 -4.56 -14.04 -7.75
N VAL A 324 -4.31 -14.06 -6.45
CA VAL A 324 -3.39 -13.10 -5.80
C VAL A 324 -1.99 -13.16 -6.43
N HIS A 325 -1.52 -14.35 -6.83
CA HIS A 325 -0.22 -14.48 -7.48
C HIS A 325 -0.20 -13.89 -8.90
N ASP A 326 -1.32 -13.94 -9.63
CA ASP A 326 -1.46 -13.30 -10.94
C ASP A 326 -1.47 -11.78 -10.83
N LEU A 327 -2.14 -11.23 -9.80
CA LEU A 327 -2.07 -9.82 -9.47
C LEU A 327 -0.62 -9.40 -9.16
N HIS A 328 0.08 -10.16 -8.32
CA HIS A 328 1.48 -9.89 -7.99
C HIS A 328 2.40 -9.95 -9.23
N ALA A 329 2.24 -10.95 -10.08
CA ALA A 329 2.99 -11.08 -11.33
C ALA A 329 2.73 -9.88 -12.25
N THR A 330 1.47 -9.43 -12.33
CA THR A 330 1.07 -8.29 -13.15
C THR A 330 1.63 -6.97 -12.62
N ILE A 331 1.59 -6.73 -11.31
CA ILE A 331 2.19 -5.56 -10.68
C ILE A 331 3.70 -5.53 -10.94
N LEU A 332 4.40 -6.64 -10.72
CA LEU A 332 5.85 -6.72 -10.97
C LEU A 332 6.18 -6.48 -12.46
N TRP A 333 5.38 -7.03 -13.38
CA TRP A 333 5.53 -6.78 -14.81
C TRP A 333 5.38 -5.30 -15.16
N LEU A 334 4.35 -4.61 -14.64
CA LEU A 334 4.14 -3.17 -14.83
C LEU A 334 5.29 -2.32 -14.27
N LEU A 335 5.99 -2.81 -13.24
CA LEU A 335 7.19 -2.21 -12.69
C LEU A 335 8.48 -2.60 -13.45
N GLY A 336 8.37 -3.31 -14.58
CA GLY A 336 9.52 -3.76 -15.39
C GLY A 336 10.28 -4.94 -14.79
N ILE A 337 9.68 -5.68 -13.85
CA ILE A 337 10.31 -6.81 -13.18
C ILE A 337 9.73 -8.13 -13.70
N ASP A 338 10.59 -9.03 -14.16
CA ASP A 338 10.22 -10.43 -14.39
C ASP A 338 10.09 -11.14 -13.04
N HIS A 339 8.85 -11.43 -12.61
CA HIS A 339 8.55 -12.06 -11.33
C HIS A 339 9.16 -13.46 -11.18
N THR A 340 9.52 -14.13 -12.28
CA THR A 340 10.15 -15.46 -12.26
C THR A 340 11.65 -15.40 -12.00
N ARG A 341 12.28 -14.24 -12.28
CA ARG A 341 13.71 -14.00 -12.13
C ARG A 341 14.08 -13.23 -10.86
N LEU A 342 13.11 -12.50 -10.28
CA LEU A 342 13.32 -11.82 -9.00
C LEU A 342 13.26 -12.85 -7.86
N THR A 343 14.41 -13.39 -7.49
CA THR A 343 14.55 -14.44 -6.49
C THR A 343 15.48 -14.03 -5.35
N PHE A 344 15.29 -14.64 -4.20
CA PHE A 344 16.19 -14.57 -3.06
C PHE A 344 16.43 -15.97 -2.50
N ARG A 345 17.73 -16.34 -2.38
CA ARG A 345 18.11 -17.66 -1.88
C ARG A 345 18.08 -17.70 -0.36
N THR A 346 17.19 -18.51 0.18
CA THR A 346 17.07 -18.73 1.63
C THR A 346 16.79 -20.22 1.92
N SER A 347 17.42 -20.76 2.95
CA SER A 347 17.29 -22.16 3.35
C SER A 347 17.49 -23.15 2.17
N GLY A 348 18.44 -22.83 1.28
CA GLY A 348 18.78 -23.67 0.12
C GLY A 348 17.83 -23.58 -1.08
N ILE A 349 16.79 -22.77 -1.01
CA ILE A 349 15.75 -22.62 -2.04
C ILE A 349 15.74 -21.18 -2.56
N ASP A 350 15.60 -21.00 -3.87
CA ASP A 350 15.37 -19.70 -4.48
C ASP A 350 13.89 -19.36 -4.37
N ARG A 351 13.57 -18.43 -3.48
CA ARG A 351 12.21 -17.96 -3.20
C ARG A 351 11.87 -16.73 -4.03
N ARG A 352 10.61 -16.61 -4.42
CA ARG A 352 10.05 -15.44 -5.10
C ARG A 352 8.66 -15.10 -4.55
N LEU A 353 8.18 -13.87 -4.78
CA LEU A 353 6.87 -13.41 -4.31
C LEU A 353 5.73 -14.30 -4.79
N THR A 354 5.79 -14.72 -6.05
CA THR A 354 4.73 -15.50 -6.70
C THR A 354 4.86 -17.01 -6.50
N ASP A 355 5.82 -17.47 -5.70
CA ASP A 355 6.13 -18.89 -5.51
C ASP A 355 6.32 -19.60 -6.86
N VAL A 356 5.63 -20.70 -7.11
CA VAL A 356 5.62 -21.43 -8.38
C VAL A 356 4.48 -20.99 -9.31
N HIS A 357 3.71 -20.01 -8.89
CA HIS A 357 2.48 -19.51 -9.53
C HIS A 357 2.69 -18.14 -10.20
N GLY A 358 1.59 -17.56 -10.66
CA GLY A 358 1.51 -16.21 -11.19
C GLY A 358 1.62 -16.15 -12.70
N HIS A 359 0.57 -15.64 -13.31
CA HIS A 359 0.51 -15.31 -14.74
C HIS A 359 0.21 -13.81 -14.87
N VAL A 360 0.95 -13.13 -15.75
CA VAL A 360 0.68 -11.72 -16.04
C VAL A 360 -0.67 -11.60 -16.75
N VAL A 361 -1.59 -10.84 -16.19
CA VAL A 361 -2.92 -10.58 -16.77
C VAL A 361 -2.78 -9.59 -17.91
N ARG A 362 -2.43 -10.07 -19.08
CA ARG A 362 -2.14 -9.23 -20.27
C ARG A 362 -3.35 -8.46 -20.79
N ALA A 363 -4.57 -8.91 -20.49
CA ALA A 363 -5.81 -8.27 -20.93
C ALA A 363 -6.00 -6.84 -20.40
N ILE A 364 -5.33 -6.49 -19.29
CA ILE A 364 -5.39 -5.14 -18.70
C ILE A 364 -4.13 -4.31 -18.97
N LEU A 365 -3.22 -4.76 -19.84
CA LEU A 365 -2.01 -4.02 -20.21
C LEU A 365 -2.25 -3.18 -21.46
N ALA A 366 -1.65 -1.96 -21.50
CA ALA A 366 -1.70 -1.03 -22.62
C ALA A 366 -0.75 -1.44 -23.77
#